data_c7b985acbfdcb5c4e18844189246e7d3
#
_entry.id   c7b985acbfdcb5c4e18844189246e7d3
#
_cell.length_a   1.000
_cell.length_b   1.000
_cell.length_c   1.000
_cell.angle_alpha   90.00
_cell.angle_beta   90.00
_cell.angle_gamma   90.00
#
_symmetry.space_group_name_H-M   'P 1'
#
loop_
_entity.id
_entity.type
_entity.pdbx_description
1 polymer ?
#
loop_
_entity_poly.entity_id
_entity_poly.type
_entity_poly.pdbx_seq_one_letter_code
_entity_poly.pdbx_strand_id
1 'polypeptide(L)'
;LTPLITRTYHLPGAAFSPGFVEVLAAQQTPDDPRWFEGTADAVRKYLWLFAECDADQYLILSGDHLYRMNYAEFVRRHRETKADVTLSVVPIDEHRASDFGLMKIDAQGRVTAFNEKPKGDALKKMQVDTTVLGLPPEEAKKSPYIASMGIYVFEKQVLHDLITGAPSCTDFGRELLPAALGSHNVQAYLFNDYWEDIGTIESFYNANLALTEQPDPAFSFYDENAPIYTRSRYLPPTKLLDSKVVESM
;
A
#
# COMPACT_ATOMS: atom_id res chain seq x y z
N LEU A 1 13.35 -8.69 -10.06
CA LEU A 1 11.98 -8.14 -10.16
C LEU A 1 11.69 -7.61 -11.57
N THR A 2 12.56 -6.78 -12.16
CA THR A 2 12.38 -6.20 -13.52
C THR A 2 11.97 -7.21 -14.59
N PRO A 3 12.67 -8.36 -14.80
CA PRO A 3 12.27 -9.33 -15.81
C PRO A 3 10.90 -9.98 -15.54
N LEU A 4 10.49 -10.07 -14.27
CA LEU A 4 9.18 -10.59 -13.91
C LEU A 4 8.09 -9.61 -14.35
N ILE A 5 8.21 -8.34 -14.00
CA ILE A 5 7.24 -7.29 -14.31
C ILE A 5 7.10 -7.13 -15.83
N THR A 6 8.18 -6.93 -16.55
CA THR A 6 8.16 -6.69 -18.00
C THR A 6 7.61 -7.87 -18.80
N ARG A 7 7.77 -9.12 -18.32
CA ARG A 7 7.25 -10.31 -18.98
C ARG A 7 5.80 -10.63 -18.60
N THR A 8 5.38 -10.27 -17.39
CA THR A 8 4.01 -10.51 -16.92
C THR A 8 3.03 -9.49 -17.49
N TYR A 9 3.45 -8.23 -17.52
CA TYR A 9 2.61 -7.10 -17.94
C TYR A 9 2.98 -6.57 -19.34
N HIS A 10 3.47 -7.45 -20.21
CA HIS A 10 3.60 -7.12 -21.62
C HIS A 10 2.21 -7.10 -22.26
N LEU A 11 1.65 -5.90 -22.37
CA LEU A 11 0.31 -5.69 -22.94
C LEU A 11 0.41 -5.81 -24.47
N PRO A 12 -0.13 -6.87 -25.09
CA PRO A 12 -0.13 -7.00 -26.55
C PRO A 12 -0.96 -5.86 -27.16
N GLY A 13 -0.39 -5.16 -28.12
CA GLY A 13 -1.06 -4.04 -28.75
C GLY A 13 -0.92 -2.71 -27.99
N ALA A 14 0.17 -2.50 -27.26
CA ALA A 14 0.46 -1.27 -26.51
C ALA A 14 0.31 0.02 -27.34
N ALA A 15 0.43 -0.06 -28.66
CA ALA A 15 0.15 1.06 -29.56
C ALA A 15 -1.34 1.50 -29.58
N PHE A 16 -2.25 0.65 -29.12
CA PHE A 16 -3.70 0.89 -29.09
C PHE A 16 -4.29 0.76 -27.66
N SER A 17 -3.48 0.41 -26.68
CA SER A 17 -3.89 0.32 -25.27
C SER A 17 -3.69 1.66 -24.58
N PRO A 18 -4.66 2.14 -23.79
CA PRO A 18 -4.50 3.38 -23.03
C PRO A 18 -3.51 3.26 -21.85
N GLY A 19 -2.98 2.05 -21.59
CA GLY A 19 -2.08 1.79 -20.46
C GLY A 19 -0.75 1.17 -20.88
N PHE A 20 0.29 1.43 -20.09
CA PHE A 20 1.62 0.85 -20.24
C PHE A 20 2.23 0.56 -18.87
N VAL A 21 3.26 -0.28 -18.84
CA VAL A 21 4.05 -0.57 -17.63
C VAL A 21 5.51 -0.30 -17.93
N GLU A 22 6.10 0.59 -17.16
CA GLU A 22 7.50 0.97 -17.25
C GLU A 22 8.22 0.69 -15.93
N VAL A 23 9.45 0.19 -16.02
CA VAL A 23 10.30 -0.04 -14.85
C VAL A 23 11.35 1.05 -14.76
N LEU A 24 11.19 1.91 -13.76
CA LEU A 24 12.08 3.03 -13.48
C LEU A 24 13.14 2.59 -12.47
N ALA A 25 14.37 2.41 -12.94
CA ALA A 25 15.49 1.98 -12.10
C ALA A 25 16.17 3.18 -11.44
N ALA A 26 16.69 3.01 -10.23
CA ALA A 26 17.56 4.02 -9.63
C ALA A 26 18.75 4.29 -10.55
N GLN A 27 18.99 5.56 -10.83
CA GLN A 27 20.08 6.03 -11.69
C GLN A 27 21.03 6.89 -10.87
N GLN A 28 22.32 6.63 -11.02
CA GLN A 28 23.38 7.51 -10.54
C GLN A 28 23.83 8.40 -11.68
N THR A 29 23.99 9.67 -11.42
CA THR A 29 24.55 10.65 -12.36
C THR A 29 25.85 11.21 -11.79
N PRO A 30 26.71 11.84 -12.60
CA PRO A 30 27.89 12.53 -12.09
C PRO A 30 27.56 13.59 -11.04
N ASP A 31 26.39 14.22 -11.13
CA ASP A 31 25.93 15.28 -10.23
C ASP A 31 25.20 14.72 -8.99
N ASP A 32 24.62 13.51 -9.06
CA ASP A 32 24.00 12.82 -7.94
C ASP A 32 24.33 11.31 -7.96
N PRO A 33 25.39 10.90 -7.26
CA PRO A 33 25.82 9.51 -7.20
C PRO A 33 25.03 8.65 -6.22
N ARG A 34 23.99 9.20 -5.54
CA ARG A 34 23.19 8.51 -4.54
C ARG A 34 22.10 7.66 -5.17
N TRP A 35 21.84 6.52 -4.55
CA TRP A 35 20.62 5.75 -4.81
C TRP A 35 19.40 6.44 -4.21
N PHE A 36 18.20 5.87 -4.42
CA PHE A 36 17.01 6.34 -3.72
C PHE A 36 17.20 6.26 -2.20
N GLU A 37 16.95 7.37 -1.52
CA GLU A 37 17.10 7.48 -0.07
C GLU A 37 15.79 7.13 0.66
N GLY A 38 14.70 6.92 -0.08
CA GLY A 38 13.39 6.56 0.44
C GLY A 38 12.33 6.58 -0.66
N THR A 39 11.09 6.30 -0.26
CA THR A 39 9.96 6.16 -1.18
C THR A 39 9.58 7.48 -1.85
N ALA A 40 9.58 8.59 -1.11
CA ALA A 40 9.31 9.92 -1.66
C ALA A 40 10.45 10.42 -2.55
N ASP A 41 11.70 10.07 -2.22
CA ASP A 41 12.85 10.41 -3.06
C ASP A 41 12.81 9.69 -4.41
N ALA A 42 12.37 8.43 -4.44
CA ALA A 42 12.17 7.68 -5.67
C ALA A 42 11.16 8.37 -6.60
N VAL A 43 10.04 8.85 -6.06
CA VAL A 43 9.04 9.60 -6.82
C VAL A 43 9.58 10.95 -7.26
N ARG A 44 10.33 11.65 -6.41
CA ARG A 44 10.96 12.96 -6.74
C ARG A 44 11.88 12.86 -7.94
N LYS A 45 12.73 11.85 -7.99
CA LYS A 45 13.69 11.68 -9.09
C LYS A 45 13.02 11.44 -10.45
N TYR A 46 11.78 10.97 -10.46
CA TYR A 46 10.97 10.73 -11.66
C TYR A 46 9.78 11.68 -11.82
N LEU A 47 9.69 12.72 -10.99
CA LEU A 47 8.56 13.65 -11.02
C LEU A 47 8.37 14.32 -12.39
N TRP A 48 9.47 14.59 -13.11
CA TRP A 48 9.46 15.12 -14.47
C TRP A 48 8.73 14.19 -15.45
N LEU A 49 8.93 12.87 -15.33
CA LEU A 49 8.26 11.87 -16.17
C LEU A 49 6.76 11.80 -15.85
N PHE A 50 6.41 11.83 -14.57
CA PHE A 50 5.01 11.84 -14.15
C PHE A 50 4.28 13.11 -14.58
N ALA A 51 4.97 14.23 -14.64
CA ALA A 51 4.41 15.50 -15.12
C ALA A 51 3.99 15.45 -16.60
N GLU A 52 4.67 14.63 -17.43
CA GLU A 52 4.34 14.42 -18.84
C GLU A 52 3.08 13.58 -19.04
N CYS A 53 2.68 12.80 -18.02
CA CYS A 53 1.46 12.01 -18.08
C CYS A 53 0.23 12.90 -17.92
N ASP A 54 -0.77 12.70 -18.80
CA ASP A 54 -2.09 13.33 -18.68
C ASP A 54 -2.94 12.57 -17.65
N ALA A 55 -2.60 12.76 -16.38
CA ALA A 55 -3.26 12.17 -15.24
C ALA A 55 -3.67 13.25 -14.24
N ASP A 56 -4.86 13.15 -13.67
CA ASP A 56 -5.34 14.05 -12.63
C ASP A 56 -4.84 13.62 -11.25
N GLN A 57 -4.67 12.33 -11.05
CA GLN A 57 -4.37 11.70 -9.76
C GLN A 57 -3.28 10.65 -9.90
N TYR A 58 -2.52 10.47 -8.83
CA TYR A 58 -1.51 9.43 -8.71
C TYR A 58 -1.89 8.43 -7.62
N LEU A 59 -1.90 7.15 -7.97
CA LEU A 59 -2.04 6.05 -7.03
C LEU A 59 -0.64 5.49 -6.74
N ILE A 60 -0.23 5.53 -5.48
CA ILE A 60 1.06 5.04 -4.99
C ILE A 60 0.82 3.76 -4.20
N LEU A 61 1.51 2.69 -4.56
CA LEU A 61 1.40 1.37 -3.95
C LEU A 61 2.75 0.91 -3.42
N SER A 62 2.74 0.19 -2.28
CA SER A 62 3.90 -0.55 -1.80
C SER A 62 4.10 -1.83 -2.61
N GLY A 63 5.37 -2.20 -2.84
CA GLY A 63 5.74 -3.35 -3.66
C GLY A 63 5.93 -4.67 -2.92
N ASP A 64 5.84 -4.66 -1.60
CA ASP A 64 6.11 -5.78 -0.68
C ASP A 64 4.93 -6.09 0.24
N HIS A 65 3.72 -5.83 -0.21
CA HIS A 65 2.49 -6.11 0.53
C HIS A 65 1.65 -7.17 -0.19
N LEU A 66 1.03 -8.04 0.59
CA LEU A 66 0.07 -9.05 0.12
C LEU A 66 -1.34 -8.62 0.50
N TYR A 67 -2.14 -8.28 -0.48
CA TYR A 67 -3.55 -7.89 -0.33
C TYR A 67 -4.24 -7.89 -1.69
N ARG A 68 -5.56 -7.75 -1.68
CA ARG A 68 -6.36 -7.53 -2.89
C ARG A 68 -7.29 -6.36 -2.65
N MET A 69 -7.24 -5.35 -3.50
CA MET A 69 -8.03 -4.13 -3.35
C MET A 69 -8.67 -3.72 -4.68
N ASN A 70 -9.90 -3.24 -4.61
CA ASN A 70 -10.53 -2.55 -5.72
C ASN A 70 -10.05 -1.08 -5.76
N TYR A 71 -9.04 -0.82 -6.56
CA TYR A 71 -8.46 0.53 -6.66
C TYR A 71 -9.44 1.55 -7.28
N ALA A 72 -10.37 1.12 -8.13
CA ALA A 72 -11.39 2.02 -8.67
C ALA A 72 -12.30 2.56 -7.57
N GLU A 73 -12.67 1.73 -6.61
CA GLU A 73 -13.44 2.12 -5.43
C GLU A 73 -12.65 3.08 -4.53
N PHE A 74 -11.37 2.80 -4.31
CA PHE A 74 -10.49 3.65 -3.54
C PHE A 74 -10.35 5.06 -4.16
N VAL A 75 -10.11 5.14 -5.47
CA VAL A 75 -10.04 6.41 -6.21
C VAL A 75 -11.42 7.10 -6.25
N ARG A 76 -12.51 6.35 -6.40
CA ARG A 76 -13.86 6.91 -6.32
C ARG A 76 -14.11 7.61 -4.99
N ARG A 77 -13.74 6.98 -3.87
CA ARG A 77 -13.87 7.56 -2.54
C ARG A 77 -13.03 8.81 -2.36
N HIS A 78 -11.81 8.82 -2.89
CA HIS A 78 -10.94 10.01 -2.90
C HIS A 78 -11.66 11.20 -3.57
N ARG A 79 -12.26 10.99 -4.74
CA ARG A 79 -13.01 12.03 -5.47
C ARG A 79 -14.27 12.49 -4.73
N GLU A 80 -15.03 11.57 -4.13
CA GLU A 80 -16.24 11.89 -3.37
C GLU A 80 -15.96 12.77 -2.16
N THR A 81 -14.87 12.51 -1.46
CA THR A 81 -14.44 13.31 -0.30
C THR A 81 -13.75 14.60 -0.67
N LYS A 82 -13.48 14.81 -1.97
CA LYS A 82 -12.67 15.93 -2.48
C LYS A 82 -11.36 16.05 -1.69
N ALA A 83 -10.73 14.92 -1.47
CA ALA A 83 -9.48 14.84 -0.74
C ALA A 83 -8.31 15.32 -1.60
N ASP A 84 -7.36 15.97 -0.98
CA ASP A 84 -6.06 16.26 -1.58
C ASP A 84 -5.16 15.01 -1.54
N VAL A 85 -5.30 14.23 -0.44
CA VAL A 85 -4.61 12.97 -0.22
C VAL A 85 -5.58 11.97 0.43
N THR A 86 -5.60 10.73 -0.03
CA THR A 86 -6.30 9.64 0.66
C THR A 86 -5.34 8.51 0.98
N LEU A 87 -5.35 8.06 2.24
CA LEU A 87 -4.56 6.92 2.71
C LEU A 87 -5.45 5.71 2.91
N SER A 88 -5.01 4.54 2.44
CA SER A 88 -5.63 3.29 2.84
C SER A 88 -5.15 2.89 4.23
N VAL A 89 -6.10 2.49 5.09
CA VAL A 89 -5.85 2.19 6.50
C VAL A 89 -6.50 0.87 6.91
N VAL A 90 -5.89 0.22 7.89
CA VAL A 90 -6.42 -0.99 8.52
C VAL A 90 -6.45 -0.81 10.04
N PRO A 91 -7.47 -1.35 10.72
CA PRO A 91 -7.46 -1.45 12.18
C PRO A 91 -6.49 -2.57 12.58
N ILE A 92 -5.63 -2.31 13.57
CA ILE A 92 -4.67 -3.30 14.08
C ILE A 92 -4.64 -3.37 15.60
N ASP A 93 -4.17 -4.50 16.10
CA ASP A 93 -3.94 -4.73 17.51
C ASP A 93 -2.66 -4.06 18.03
N GLU A 94 -2.50 -4.02 19.36
CA GLU A 94 -1.37 -3.39 20.02
C GLU A 94 -0.02 -4.07 19.70
N HIS A 95 -0.04 -5.37 19.45
CA HIS A 95 1.18 -6.16 19.20
C HIS A 95 1.90 -5.73 17.93
N ARG A 96 1.12 -5.45 16.89
CA ARG A 96 1.62 -5.07 15.56
C ARG A 96 1.78 -3.55 15.40
N ALA A 97 1.14 -2.77 16.27
CA ALA A 97 1.01 -1.32 16.10
C ALA A 97 2.35 -0.57 16.01
N SER A 98 3.41 -1.07 16.69
CA SER A 98 4.73 -0.42 16.65
C SER A 98 5.47 -0.55 15.32
N ASP A 99 5.01 -1.40 14.41
CA ASP A 99 5.68 -1.70 13.15
C ASP A 99 5.20 -0.81 12.00
N PHE A 100 4.12 -0.07 12.22
CA PHE A 100 3.43 0.72 11.19
C PHE A 100 3.32 2.20 11.55
N GLY A 101 3.11 3.01 10.53
CA GLY A 101 2.64 4.38 10.71
C GLY A 101 1.21 4.39 11.23
N LEU A 102 0.99 5.01 12.39
CA LEU A 102 -0.31 5.09 13.03
C LEU A 102 -0.93 6.46 12.85
N MET A 103 -2.26 6.50 12.81
CA MET A 103 -2.99 7.75 12.64
C MET A 103 -4.21 7.86 13.54
N LYS A 104 -4.67 9.11 13.72
CA LYS A 104 -5.96 9.43 14.28
C LYS A 104 -6.83 10.08 13.22
N ILE A 105 -8.11 9.82 13.28
CA ILE A 105 -9.09 10.40 12.38
C ILE A 105 -10.22 11.05 13.17
N ASP A 106 -10.87 12.02 12.56
CA ASP A 106 -12.11 12.59 13.08
C ASP A 106 -13.35 11.79 12.61
N ALA A 107 -14.54 12.23 13.02
CA ALA A 107 -15.81 11.60 12.68
C ALA A 107 -16.14 11.66 11.16
N GLN A 108 -15.47 12.50 10.40
CA GLN A 108 -15.60 12.65 8.95
C GLN A 108 -14.55 11.80 8.19
N GLY A 109 -13.69 11.08 8.92
CA GLY A 109 -12.61 10.26 8.35
C GLY A 109 -11.37 11.06 7.95
N ARG A 110 -11.28 12.34 8.33
CA ARG A 110 -10.11 13.16 8.08
C ARG A 110 -8.99 12.80 9.05
N VAL A 111 -7.77 12.65 8.53
CA VAL A 111 -6.59 12.36 9.34
C VAL A 111 -6.19 13.62 10.12
N THR A 112 -6.14 13.50 11.44
CA THR A 112 -5.83 14.60 12.37
C THR A 112 -4.45 14.49 12.98
N ALA A 113 -3.87 13.28 13.03
CA ALA A 113 -2.52 13.04 13.50
C ALA A 113 -1.94 11.82 12.80
N PHE A 114 -0.64 11.83 12.56
CA PHE A 114 0.14 10.72 12.03
C PHE A 114 1.45 10.57 12.80
N ASN A 115 1.84 9.33 13.12
CA ASN A 115 3.10 9.05 13.79
C ASN A 115 3.71 7.75 13.24
N GLU A 116 4.90 7.85 12.67
CA GLU A 116 5.60 6.72 12.05
C GLU A 116 6.25 5.84 13.12
N LYS A 117 5.83 4.58 13.18
CA LYS A 117 6.37 3.52 14.04
C LYS A 117 6.59 3.96 15.51
N PRO A 118 5.54 4.47 16.17
CA PRO A 118 5.67 4.98 17.55
C PRO A 118 5.93 3.85 18.53
N LYS A 119 6.67 4.15 19.62
CA LYS A 119 6.99 3.19 20.68
C LYS A 119 6.66 3.77 22.06
N GLY A 120 6.44 2.88 23.02
CA GLY A 120 6.22 3.26 24.42
C GLY A 120 5.01 4.19 24.60
N ASP A 121 5.19 5.32 25.29
CA ASP A 121 4.11 6.26 25.57
C ASP A 121 3.57 6.95 24.31
N ALA A 122 4.39 7.11 23.28
CA ALA A 122 3.93 7.65 21.99
C ALA A 122 2.95 6.68 21.30
N LEU A 123 3.18 5.36 21.40
CA LEU A 123 2.28 4.34 20.91
C LEU A 123 0.93 4.42 21.63
N LYS A 124 0.92 4.43 22.95
CA LYS A 124 -0.32 4.53 23.75
C LYS A 124 -1.16 5.76 23.41
N LYS A 125 -0.50 6.88 23.12
CA LYS A 125 -1.19 8.10 22.68
C LYS A 125 -1.88 7.97 21.33
N MET A 126 -1.52 7.00 20.51
CA MET A 126 -2.15 6.77 19.20
C MET A 126 -3.38 5.85 19.25
N GLN A 127 -3.75 5.33 20.42
CA GLN A 127 -5.01 4.60 20.59
C GLN A 127 -6.22 5.48 20.22
N VAL A 128 -7.17 4.87 19.53
CA VAL A 128 -8.42 5.49 19.09
C VAL A 128 -9.56 4.50 19.23
N ASP A 129 -10.77 5.02 19.25
CA ASP A 129 -11.98 4.20 19.10
C ASP A 129 -12.19 3.91 17.61
N THR A 130 -11.84 2.70 17.17
CA THR A 130 -11.94 2.29 15.76
C THR A 130 -13.39 2.04 15.30
N THR A 131 -14.40 2.19 16.17
CA THR A 131 -15.80 2.23 15.75
C THR A 131 -16.10 3.41 14.80
N VAL A 132 -15.29 4.45 14.81
CA VAL A 132 -15.37 5.57 13.83
C VAL A 132 -15.13 5.10 12.39
N LEU A 133 -14.48 3.97 12.20
CA LEU A 133 -14.30 3.30 10.90
C LEU A 133 -15.49 2.40 10.53
N GLY A 134 -16.49 2.27 11.42
CA GLY A 134 -17.63 1.37 11.23
C GLY A 134 -17.42 -0.06 11.73
N LEU A 135 -16.36 -0.32 12.50
CA LEU A 135 -16.13 -1.63 13.11
C LEU A 135 -17.15 -1.91 14.22
N PRO A 136 -17.55 -3.19 14.38
CA PRO A 136 -18.30 -3.63 15.55
C PRO A 136 -17.52 -3.34 16.85
N PRO A 137 -18.20 -3.00 17.97
CA PRO A 137 -17.53 -2.63 19.23
C PRO A 137 -16.57 -3.70 19.78
N GLU A 138 -16.85 -4.97 19.55
CA GLU A 138 -15.99 -6.07 20.01
C GLU A 138 -14.69 -6.18 19.17
N GLU A 139 -14.75 -5.88 17.89
CA GLU A 139 -13.58 -5.82 17.01
C GLU A 139 -12.76 -4.56 17.28
N ALA A 140 -13.42 -3.42 17.47
CA ALA A 140 -12.78 -2.17 17.81
C ALA A 140 -11.93 -2.26 19.08
N LYS A 141 -12.41 -3.00 20.09
CA LYS A 141 -11.63 -3.24 21.33
C LYS A 141 -10.37 -4.07 21.08
N LYS A 142 -10.39 -5.00 20.13
CA LYS A 142 -9.24 -5.84 19.78
C LYS A 142 -8.22 -5.09 18.94
N SER A 143 -8.68 -4.14 18.14
CA SER A 143 -7.86 -3.37 17.19
C SER A 143 -7.98 -1.86 17.43
N PRO A 144 -7.40 -1.35 18.56
CA PRO A 144 -7.56 0.05 18.97
C PRO A 144 -6.61 1.03 18.26
N TYR A 145 -5.95 0.62 17.18
CA TYR A 145 -5.06 1.46 16.39
C TYR A 145 -5.47 1.46 14.92
N ILE A 146 -5.19 2.56 14.25
CA ILE A 146 -5.38 2.70 12.80
C ILE A 146 -4.01 2.80 12.16
N ALA A 147 -3.66 1.80 11.34
CA ALA A 147 -2.38 1.72 10.65
C ALA A 147 -2.50 2.14 9.19
N SER A 148 -1.49 2.83 8.68
CA SER A 148 -1.28 3.09 7.26
C SER A 148 -0.84 1.82 6.55
N MET A 149 -1.48 1.52 5.43
CA MET A 149 -1.04 0.45 4.53
C MET A 149 0.10 0.88 3.59
N GLY A 150 0.57 2.12 3.63
CA GLY A 150 1.54 2.61 2.65
C GLY A 150 0.98 2.76 1.23
N ILE A 151 -0.33 2.93 1.12
CA ILE A 151 -1.06 3.04 -0.14
C ILE A 151 -1.78 4.39 -0.16
N TYR A 152 -1.54 5.17 -1.21
CA TYR A 152 -2.00 6.57 -1.26
C TYR A 152 -2.62 6.92 -2.60
N VAL A 153 -3.63 7.79 -2.59
CA VAL A 153 -4.06 8.56 -3.76
C VAL A 153 -3.75 10.02 -3.50
N PHE A 154 -3.10 10.66 -4.43
CA PHE A 154 -2.81 12.10 -4.41
C PHE A 154 -3.44 12.79 -5.61
N GLU A 155 -3.98 13.99 -5.42
CA GLU A 155 -4.17 14.92 -6.51
C GLU A 155 -2.81 15.29 -7.13
N LYS A 156 -2.73 15.35 -8.46
CA LYS A 156 -1.46 15.59 -9.21
C LYS A 156 -0.71 16.80 -8.69
N GLN A 157 -1.39 17.93 -8.58
CA GLN A 157 -0.75 19.19 -8.16
C GLN A 157 -0.28 19.12 -6.72
N VAL A 158 -1.08 18.48 -5.83
CA VAL A 158 -0.74 18.35 -4.41
C VAL A 158 0.53 17.51 -4.23
N LEU A 159 0.66 16.38 -4.94
CA LEU A 159 1.89 15.58 -4.88
C LEU A 159 3.10 16.38 -5.35
N HIS A 160 2.94 17.08 -6.48
CA HIS A 160 4.01 17.92 -7.03
C HIS A 160 4.46 18.98 -6.03
N ASP A 161 3.52 19.73 -5.46
CA ASP A 161 3.82 20.83 -4.53
C ASP A 161 4.43 20.33 -3.22
N LEU A 162 3.95 19.23 -2.67
CA LEU A 162 4.51 18.61 -1.47
C LEU A 162 5.95 18.12 -1.68
N ILE A 163 6.23 17.46 -2.79
CA ILE A 163 7.57 16.92 -3.09
C ILE A 163 8.56 18.05 -3.40
N THR A 164 8.14 19.06 -4.15
CA THR A 164 9.01 20.20 -4.52
C THR A 164 9.21 21.16 -3.36
N GLY A 165 8.17 21.36 -2.54
CA GLY A 165 8.22 22.22 -1.36
C GLY A 165 9.06 21.66 -0.21
N ALA A 166 9.31 20.35 -0.21
CA ALA A 166 10.07 19.65 0.82
C ALA A 166 11.22 18.82 0.22
N PRO A 167 12.25 19.44 -0.36
CA PRO A 167 13.30 18.73 -1.11
C PRO A 167 14.16 17.80 -0.26
N SER A 168 14.19 17.97 1.05
CA SER A 168 14.89 17.09 1.99
C SER A 168 14.08 15.88 2.45
N CYS A 169 12.76 15.87 2.22
CA CYS A 169 11.92 14.73 2.60
C CYS A 169 12.21 13.53 1.69
N THR A 170 12.50 12.38 2.29
CA THR A 170 12.83 11.15 1.58
C THR A 170 11.73 10.11 1.68
N ASP A 171 10.85 10.21 2.69
CA ASP A 171 9.84 9.22 3.01
C ASP A 171 8.42 9.83 3.07
N PHE A 172 7.43 9.10 2.51
CA PHE A 172 6.03 9.54 2.53
C PHE A 172 5.46 9.55 3.95
N GLY A 173 5.61 8.47 4.69
CA GLY A 173 5.00 8.30 6.00
C GLY A 173 5.66 9.18 7.06
N ARG A 174 6.97 9.16 7.12
CA ARG A 174 7.72 9.86 8.18
C ARG A 174 7.70 11.38 8.04
N GLU A 175 7.69 11.90 6.81
CA GLU A 175 7.97 13.31 6.56
C GLU A 175 6.88 14.01 5.76
N LEU A 176 6.51 13.45 4.60
CA LEU A 176 5.61 14.12 3.65
C LEU A 176 4.17 14.21 4.17
N LEU A 177 3.64 13.09 4.69
CA LEU A 177 2.26 13.05 5.20
C LEU A 177 2.07 13.94 6.43
N PRO A 178 2.93 13.91 7.47
CA PRO A 178 2.84 14.87 8.56
C PRO A 178 2.85 16.33 8.12
N ALA A 179 3.66 16.68 7.11
CA ALA A 179 3.68 18.02 6.55
C ALA A 179 2.37 18.39 5.84
N ALA A 180 1.70 17.44 5.21
CA ALA A 180 0.43 17.67 4.52
C ALA A 180 -0.74 17.90 5.47
N LEU A 181 -0.74 17.33 6.69
CA LEU A 181 -1.89 17.35 7.60
C LEU A 181 -2.34 18.78 7.99
N GLY A 182 -1.41 19.73 8.05
CA GLY A 182 -1.71 21.11 8.46
C GLY A 182 -2.39 21.97 7.39
N SER A 183 -2.26 21.59 6.11
CA SER A 183 -2.62 22.45 4.97
C SER A 183 -3.54 21.78 3.94
N HIS A 184 -3.69 20.47 3.98
CA HIS A 184 -4.43 19.69 2.99
C HIS A 184 -5.57 18.87 3.60
N ASN A 185 -6.55 18.51 2.78
CA ASN A 185 -7.61 17.58 3.14
C ASN A 185 -7.11 16.14 2.98
N VAL A 186 -6.61 15.57 4.09
CA VAL A 186 -6.09 14.20 4.12
C VAL A 186 -7.15 13.27 4.69
N GLN A 187 -7.61 12.30 3.91
CA GLN A 187 -8.69 11.37 4.26
C GLN A 187 -8.18 9.95 4.47
N ALA A 188 -8.80 9.22 5.38
CA ALA A 188 -8.58 7.79 5.57
C ALA A 188 -9.63 6.98 4.80
N TYR A 189 -9.18 5.92 4.15
CA TYR A 189 -10.01 4.91 3.50
C TYR A 189 -9.84 3.57 4.22
N LEU A 190 -10.90 3.09 4.87
CA LEU A 190 -10.86 1.79 5.52
C LEU A 190 -10.76 0.68 4.48
N PHE A 191 -9.71 -0.11 4.58
CA PHE A 191 -9.58 -1.40 3.93
C PHE A 191 -9.99 -2.49 4.93
N ASN A 192 -10.98 -3.29 4.57
CA ASN A 192 -11.56 -4.31 5.46
C ASN A 192 -11.43 -5.70 4.83
N ASP A 193 -10.20 -6.11 4.55
CA ASP A 193 -9.87 -7.43 4.02
C ASP A 193 -8.44 -7.80 4.45
N TYR A 194 -7.96 -8.96 4.05
CA TYR A 194 -6.62 -9.42 4.36
C TYR A 194 -5.54 -8.46 3.81
N TRP A 195 -4.64 -8.06 4.69
CA TRP A 195 -3.44 -7.31 4.35
C TRP A 195 -2.26 -7.73 5.22
N GLU A 196 -1.11 -7.97 4.58
CA GLU A 196 0.14 -8.29 5.26
C GLU A 196 1.32 -7.58 4.58
N ASP A 197 2.16 -6.95 5.39
CA ASP A 197 3.48 -6.48 4.99
C ASP A 197 4.45 -7.67 5.07
N ILE A 198 4.92 -8.15 3.91
CA ILE A 198 5.80 -9.32 3.79
C ILE A 198 7.29 -8.93 3.65
N GLY A 199 7.66 -7.76 4.16
CA GLY A 199 9.03 -7.22 4.09
C GLY A 199 10.06 -7.93 4.97
N THR A 200 9.64 -8.85 5.86
CA THR A 200 10.56 -9.67 6.67
C THR A 200 10.45 -11.17 6.30
N ILE A 201 11.51 -11.94 6.61
CA ILE A 201 11.47 -13.39 6.40
C ILE A 201 10.34 -14.04 7.22
N GLU A 202 10.10 -13.55 8.44
CA GLU A 202 9.07 -14.07 9.32
C GLU A 202 7.68 -13.77 8.78
N SER A 203 7.37 -12.53 8.38
CA SER A 203 6.07 -12.18 7.82
C SER A 203 5.81 -12.89 6.49
N PHE A 204 6.84 -13.01 5.63
CA PHE A 204 6.75 -13.79 4.40
C PHE A 204 6.44 -15.27 4.67
N TYR A 205 7.11 -15.89 5.64
CA TYR A 205 6.87 -17.28 6.03
C TYR A 205 5.45 -17.47 6.55
N ASN A 206 5.03 -16.62 7.49
CA ASN A 206 3.68 -16.68 8.08
C ASN A 206 2.59 -16.45 7.04
N ALA A 207 2.77 -15.52 6.11
CA ALA A 207 1.84 -15.30 5.00
C ALA A 207 1.70 -16.55 4.11
N ASN A 208 2.80 -17.28 3.84
CA ASN A 208 2.73 -18.54 3.11
C ASN A 208 1.97 -19.62 3.89
N LEU A 209 2.14 -19.72 5.20
CA LEU A 209 1.39 -20.65 6.03
C LEU A 209 -0.10 -20.31 6.06
N ALA A 210 -0.46 -19.02 6.14
CA ALA A 210 -1.84 -18.57 6.15
C ALA A 210 -2.62 -19.00 4.88
N LEU A 211 -1.93 -19.15 3.74
CA LEU A 211 -2.55 -19.66 2.50
C LEU A 211 -2.96 -21.14 2.58
N THR A 212 -2.45 -21.89 3.55
CA THR A 212 -2.72 -23.32 3.73
C THR A 212 -3.74 -23.60 4.84
N GLU A 213 -4.27 -22.57 5.48
CA GLU A 213 -5.28 -22.70 6.53
C GLU A 213 -6.59 -23.27 5.98
N GLN A 214 -7.24 -24.09 6.81
CA GLN A 214 -8.49 -24.79 6.49
C GLN A 214 -9.57 -24.40 7.51
N PRO A 215 -10.86 -24.31 7.13
CA PRO A 215 -11.41 -24.61 5.78
C PRO A 215 -11.22 -23.46 4.78
N ASP A 216 -11.13 -22.22 5.24
CA ASP A 216 -11.05 -21.04 4.38
C ASP A 216 -9.82 -20.19 4.76
N PRO A 217 -8.79 -20.13 3.90
CA PRO A 217 -7.64 -19.27 4.14
C PRO A 217 -8.05 -17.79 4.09
N ALA A 218 -7.42 -16.98 4.95
CA ALA A 218 -7.68 -15.54 5.00
C ALA A 218 -7.40 -14.80 3.68
N PHE A 219 -6.55 -15.38 2.83
CA PHE A 219 -6.25 -14.89 1.49
C PHE A 219 -6.18 -16.05 0.50
N SER A 220 -6.78 -15.89 -0.68
CA SER A 220 -6.73 -16.90 -1.76
C SER A 220 -6.24 -16.27 -3.06
N PHE A 221 -5.34 -16.95 -3.78
CA PHE A 221 -4.95 -16.58 -5.14
C PHE A 221 -5.99 -16.91 -6.20
N TYR A 222 -7.00 -17.72 -5.87
CA TYR A 222 -7.99 -18.30 -6.80
C TYR A 222 -9.35 -17.60 -6.74
N ASP A 223 -9.34 -16.28 -6.65
CA ASP A 223 -10.57 -15.49 -6.79
C ASP A 223 -10.84 -15.20 -8.26
N GLU A 224 -11.90 -15.80 -8.82
CA GLU A 224 -12.28 -15.64 -10.22
C GLU A 224 -12.73 -14.20 -10.57
N ASN A 225 -13.26 -13.48 -9.58
CA ASN A 225 -13.74 -12.11 -9.77
C ASN A 225 -12.62 -11.05 -9.68
N ALA A 226 -11.51 -11.41 -9.04
CA ALA A 226 -10.36 -10.53 -8.85
C ALA A 226 -9.04 -11.30 -9.04
N PRO A 227 -8.75 -11.76 -10.27
CA PRO A 227 -7.60 -12.61 -10.55
C PRO A 227 -6.28 -11.85 -10.33
N ILE A 228 -5.30 -12.55 -9.78
CA ILE A 228 -3.91 -12.07 -9.70
C ILE A 228 -3.15 -12.59 -10.90
N TYR A 229 -2.69 -11.69 -11.75
CA TYR A 229 -1.93 -12.06 -12.95
C TYR A 229 -0.50 -12.38 -12.61
N THR A 230 -0.01 -13.51 -13.14
CA THR A 230 1.37 -13.94 -13.02
C THR A 230 1.85 -14.51 -14.34
N ARG A 231 3.16 -14.56 -14.51
CA ARG A 231 3.76 -15.18 -15.68
C ARG A 231 3.51 -16.70 -15.67
N SER A 232 3.04 -17.23 -16.81
CA SER A 232 2.97 -18.68 -17.03
C SER A 232 4.36 -19.33 -16.87
N ARG A 233 4.43 -20.41 -16.09
CA ARG A 233 5.66 -21.16 -15.84
C ARG A 233 5.43 -22.59 -16.31
N TYR A 234 6.21 -23.04 -17.27
CA TYR A 234 6.17 -24.42 -17.74
C TYR A 234 7.10 -25.27 -16.87
N LEU A 235 6.70 -25.46 -15.61
CA LEU A 235 7.41 -26.32 -14.65
C LEU A 235 6.94 -27.75 -14.84
N PRO A 236 7.82 -28.76 -14.53
CA PRO A 236 7.38 -30.13 -14.50
C PRO A 236 6.26 -30.33 -13.46
N PRO A 237 5.33 -31.28 -13.70
CA PRO A 237 4.24 -31.53 -12.77
C PRO A 237 4.77 -31.98 -11.41
N THR A 238 4.05 -31.62 -10.35
CA THR A 238 4.33 -32.09 -9.00
C THR A 238 4.19 -33.61 -8.93
N LYS A 239 5.21 -34.28 -8.40
CA LYS A 239 5.18 -35.72 -8.14
C LYS A 239 4.89 -35.95 -6.65
N LEU A 240 3.82 -36.67 -6.36
CA LEU A 240 3.43 -37.05 -5.01
C LEU A 240 3.55 -38.57 -4.86
N LEU A 241 4.23 -39.01 -3.81
CA LEU A 241 4.42 -40.44 -3.47
C LEU A 241 3.96 -40.65 -2.04
N ASP A 242 3.15 -41.69 -1.82
CA ASP A 242 2.64 -42.14 -0.51
C ASP A 242 1.97 -40.97 0.29
N SER A 243 1.27 -40.12 -0.41
CA SER A 243 0.68 -38.89 0.14
C SER A 243 -0.83 -38.90 -0.02
N LYS A 244 -1.53 -38.42 1.00
CA LYS A 244 -2.95 -38.08 0.90
C LYS A 244 -3.05 -36.59 0.61
N VAL A 245 -3.60 -36.26 -0.55
CA VAL A 245 -3.79 -34.90 -1.00
C VAL A 245 -5.25 -34.52 -0.96
N VAL A 246 -5.61 -33.47 -0.26
CA VAL A 246 -6.97 -32.93 -0.20
C VAL A 246 -6.85 -31.44 -0.39
N GLU A 247 -7.57 -30.90 -1.37
CA GLU A 247 -7.67 -29.46 -1.66
C GLU A 247 -6.31 -28.74 -1.63
N SER A 248 -5.33 -29.26 -2.38
CA SER A 248 -3.98 -28.75 -2.40
C SER A 248 -3.75 -27.86 -3.64
N MET A 249 -3.02 -26.79 -3.42
CA MET A 249 -2.60 -25.85 -4.46
C MET A 249 -1.23 -26.20 -5.05
#